data_7ed78c079d938b6578456d7447f747e2
#
_entry.id   7ed78c079d938b6578456d7447f747e2
#
_cell.length_a   1.000
_cell.length_b   1.000
_cell.length_c   1.000
_cell.angle_alpha   90.00
_cell.angle_beta   90.00
_cell.angle_gamma   90.00
#
_symmetry.space_group_name_H-M   'P 1'
#
loop_
_entity.id
_entity.type
_entity.pdbx_description
1 polymer ?
#
loop_
_entity_poly.entity_id
_entity_poly.type
_entity_poly.pdbx_seq_one_letter_code
_entity_poly.pdbx_strand_id
1 'polypeptide(L)'
;MRDNSQQMGEQTSWSSLEKRAGFSLATIYAVRMLGLFMILPVFALYKDQYEGSTPLLVGLALGIYGLTQALLQIPYGMLSDRFGRKPMITIGLLVFAAGSLLAADANTIYDVIIGRALQGSGAVAAVLMALAADLSREEHRLKMMGFIGVSIGFAFAIAMVAGPVLNQIFGLSGIFIVTAILALFALIILFVWVPNPKESIFHRDTQANPTLFKAVLADTQLLRLDFGILILHMVLMATFVTFPLVLQNEAGLASADHWKLYLPVFLLSVGIMVPFIIIAETRRRMKQIFVGAIGVLAVAELNLFFGGSSIWHLALTMVVFFSAFNLLEASLPSLVSKMSPADRKGTAMGMYSSSQFMGAFLGGVLGGLAFEYAGAQGVYLMCSFALLVWLLLAYTMKNPRYVSTYLLKIGKIEPSKVNQMVSALVSVQGVAEAIIQSEEGIAYLKVELHALDKEALLKYSINET
;
A
#
# COMPACT_ATOMS: atom_id res chain seq x y z
N MET A 1 -39.06 9.59 -19.92
CA MET A 1 -38.60 8.69 -18.83
C MET A 1 -37.49 7.71 -19.24
N ARG A 2 -37.32 7.34 -20.50
CA ARG A 2 -36.21 6.44 -20.93
C ARG A 2 -34.85 7.16 -21.05
N ASP A 3 -34.82 8.48 -21.26
CA ASP A 3 -33.58 9.27 -21.47
C ASP A 3 -32.78 9.49 -20.17
N ASN A 4 -33.47 9.71 -19.05
CA ASN A 4 -32.79 9.92 -17.75
C ASN A 4 -32.13 8.65 -17.16
N SER A 5 -32.64 7.47 -17.48
CA SER A 5 -32.05 6.21 -17.02
C SER A 5 -30.79 5.82 -17.81
N GLN A 6 -30.69 6.23 -19.09
CA GLN A 6 -29.49 6.04 -19.89
C GLN A 6 -28.39 7.07 -19.49
N GLN A 7 -28.72 8.32 -19.23
CA GLN A 7 -27.77 9.31 -18.73
C GLN A 7 -27.25 8.99 -17.32
N MET A 8 -28.09 8.46 -16.41
CA MET A 8 -27.65 7.97 -15.11
C MET A 8 -26.76 6.72 -15.21
N GLY A 9 -26.98 5.86 -16.20
CA GLY A 9 -26.15 4.68 -16.46
C GLY A 9 -24.78 5.04 -17.05
N GLU A 10 -24.67 6.10 -17.85
CA GLU A 10 -23.42 6.59 -18.41
C GLU A 10 -22.56 7.33 -17.37
N GLN A 11 -23.15 8.00 -16.39
CA GLN A 11 -22.43 8.65 -15.29
C GLN A 11 -21.78 7.66 -14.31
N THR A 12 -22.24 6.41 -14.21
CA THR A 12 -21.69 5.39 -13.30
C THR A 12 -20.60 4.52 -13.91
N SER A 13 -20.42 4.54 -15.24
CA SER A 13 -19.43 3.73 -15.95
C SER A 13 -18.13 4.51 -16.22
N TRP A 14 -17.00 3.78 -16.14
CA TRP A 14 -15.71 4.34 -16.56
C TRP A 14 -15.72 4.70 -18.04
N SER A 15 -15.23 5.89 -18.36
CA SER A 15 -14.97 6.28 -19.74
C SER A 15 -13.84 5.43 -20.36
N SER A 16 -13.72 5.42 -21.67
CA SER A 16 -12.66 4.70 -22.36
C SER A 16 -11.27 5.19 -21.93
N LEU A 17 -11.13 6.50 -21.66
CA LEU A 17 -9.90 7.11 -21.16
C LEU A 17 -9.59 6.61 -19.72
N GLU A 18 -10.56 6.62 -18.83
CA GLU A 18 -10.39 6.14 -17.45
C GLU A 18 -10.04 4.64 -17.40
N LYS A 19 -10.69 3.81 -18.24
CA LYS A 19 -10.34 2.39 -18.37
C LYS A 19 -8.90 2.22 -18.82
N ARG A 20 -8.50 2.92 -19.87
CA ARG A 20 -7.13 2.87 -20.39
C ARG A 20 -6.11 3.36 -19.35
N ALA A 21 -6.38 4.47 -18.68
CA ALA A 21 -5.54 4.99 -17.60
C ALA A 21 -5.43 3.99 -16.44
N GLY A 22 -6.57 3.47 -15.96
CA GLY A 22 -6.63 2.53 -14.84
C GLY A 22 -5.82 1.26 -15.09
N PHE A 23 -6.03 0.61 -16.23
CA PHE A 23 -5.31 -0.60 -16.57
C PHE A 23 -3.81 -0.37 -16.76
N SER A 24 -3.41 0.69 -17.47
CA SER A 24 -2.00 0.97 -17.70
C SER A 24 -1.25 1.36 -16.43
N LEU A 25 -1.84 2.21 -15.56
CA LEU A 25 -1.23 2.61 -14.30
C LEU A 25 -1.18 1.46 -13.29
N ALA A 26 -2.25 0.66 -13.21
CA ALA A 26 -2.27 -0.55 -12.39
C ALA A 26 -1.18 -1.55 -12.84
N THR A 27 -0.98 -1.72 -14.16
CA THR A 27 0.08 -2.58 -14.69
C THR A 27 1.47 -2.07 -14.34
N ILE A 28 1.74 -0.75 -14.52
CA ILE A 28 3.03 -0.15 -14.14
C ILE A 28 3.30 -0.35 -12.64
N TYR A 29 2.27 -0.14 -11.81
CA TYR A 29 2.40 -0.31 -10.36
C TYR A 29 2.64 -1.78 -9.98
N ALA A 30 1.86 -2.70 -10.57
CA ALA A 30 1.98 -4.14 -10.33
C ALA A 30 3.35 -4.68 -10.74
N VAL A 31 3.83 -4.34 -11.92
CA VAL A 31 5.15 -4.74 -12.44
C VAL A 31 6.28 -4.27 -11.52
N ARG A 32 6.18 -3.03 -11.01
CA ARG A 32 7.15 -2.52 -10.06
C ARG A 32 7.11 -3.25 -8.72
N MET A 33 5.91 -3.54 -8.20
CA MET A 33 5.74 -4.29 -6.96
C MET A 33 6.15 -5.75 -7.11
N LEU A 34 5.92 -6.34 -8.28
CA LEU A 34 6.42 -7.66 -8.60
C LEU A 34 7.95 -7.73 -8.45
N GLY A 35 8.68 -6.76 -9.03
CA GLY A 35 10.13 -6.66 -8.89
C GLY A 35 10.61 -6.48 -7.45
N LEU A 36 9.84 -5.76 -6.61
CA LEU A 36 10.15 -5.62 -5.19
C LEU A 36 9.99 -6.96 -4.44
N PHE A 37 8.89 -7.68 -4.70
CA PHE A 37 8.49 -8.81 -3.88
C PHE A 37 9.11 -10.14 -4.31
N MET A 38 9.54 -10.32 -5.58
CA MET A 38 10.11 -11.58 -6.06
C MET A 38 11.34 -12.03 -5.28
N ILE A 39 12.09 -11.10 -4.72
CA ILE A 39 13.31 -11.40 -3.98
C ILE A 39 13.02 -11.95 -2.57
N LEU A 40 11.87 -11.61 -1.97
CA LEU A 40 11.55 -11.92 -0.57
C LEU A 40 11.61 -13.43 -0.24
N PRO A 41 10.96 -14.32 -1.03
CA PRO A 41 10.90 -15.73 -0.69
C PRO A 41 12.21 -16.49 -0.92
N VAL A 42 13.21 -15.85 -1.52
CA VAL A 42 14.44 -16.54 -1.96
C VAL A 42 15.74 -15.96 -1.41
N PHE A 43 15.82 -14.66 -1.16
CA PHE A 43 17.10 -13.97 -0.92
C PHE A 43 17.86 -14.54 0.29
N ALA A 44 17.16 -14.78 1.41
CA ALA A 44 17.78 -15.30 2.62
C ALA A 44 18.42 -16.69 2.42
N LEU A 45 17.90 -17.51 1.49
CA LEU A 45 18.40 -18.86 1.20
C LEU A 45 19.73 -18.87 0.50
N TYR A 46 20.08 -17.78 -0.22
CA TYR A 46 21.25 -17.70 -1.08
C TYR A 46 22.26 -16.66 -0.57
N LYS A 47 22.21 -16.32 0.72
CA LYS A 47 23.09 -15.35 1.37
C LYS A 47 24.57 -15.64 1.15
N ASP A 48 24.94 -16.93 1.17
CA ASP A 48 26.34 -17.38 1.07
C ASP A 48 26.93 -17.21 -0.36
N GLN A 49 26.13 -16.80 -1.34
CA GLN A 49 26.61 -16.42 -2.68
C GLN A 49 27.30 -15.03 -2.70
N TYR A 50 27.08 -14.21 -1.66
CA TYR A 50 27.62 -12.85 -1.58
C TYR A 50 28.71 -12.76 -0.50
N GLU A 51 29.87 -12.27 -0.89
CA GLU A 51 30.99 -12.04 0.02
C GLU A 51 30.58 -11.05 1.12
N GLY A 52 30.99 -11.31 2.34
CA GLY A 52 30.71 -10.48 3.53
C GLY A 52 29.26 -10.57 4.05
N SER A 53 28.48 -11.56 3.60
CA SER A 53 27.11 -11.72 4.01
C SER A 53 26.96 -12.13 5.48
N THR A 54 26.13 -11.39 6.23
CA THR A 54 25.66 -11.74 7.58
C THR A 54 24.12 -11.68 7.63
N PRO A 55 23.48 -12.29 8.60
CA PRO A 55 22.02 -12.20 8.72
C PRO A 55 21.51 -10.77 8.81
N LEU A 56 22.21 -9.90 9.54
CA LEU A 56 21.90 -8.47 9.61
C LEU A 56 21.97 -7.80 8.23
N LEU A 57 23.04 -8.06 7.46
CA LEU A 57 23.24 -7.45 6.14
C LEU A 57 22.24 -7.99 5.11
N VAL A 58 21.85 -9.26 5.21
CA VAL A 58 20.74 -9.83 4.43
C VAL A 58 19.43 -9.12 4.72
N GLY A 59 19.12 -8.93 6.00
CA GLY A 59 17.94 -8.18 6.42
C GLY A 59 18.00 -6.72 5.95
N LEU A 60 19.16 -6.07 6.03
CA LEU A 60 19.38 -4.73 5.51
C LEU A 60 19.17 -4.67 4.00
N ALA A 61 19.72 -5.63 3.23
CA ALA A 61 19.53 -5.69 1.77
C ALA A 61 18.05 -5.81 1.38
N LEU A 62 17.26 -6.59 2.14
CA LEU A 62 15.82 -6.67 1.95
C LEU A 62 15.11 -5.36 2.32
N GLY A 63 15.49 -4.73 3.42
CA GLY A 63 14.79 -3.58 3.99
C GLY A 63 15.17 -2.23 3.38
N ILE A 64 16.44 -2.03 2.92
CA ILE A 64 16.96 -0.71 2.51
C ILE A 64 16.16 -0.05 1.38
N TYR A 65 15.58 -0.83 0.49
CA TYR A 65 14.62 -0.36 -0.49
C TYR A 65 13.47 0.43 0.19
N GLY A 66 12.95 -0.10 1.31
CA GLY A 66 11.88 0.55 2.07
C GLY A 66 12.32 1.90 2.63
N LEU A 67 13.53 2.03 3.17
CA LEU A 67 14.04 3.29 3.70
C LEU A 67 14.09 4.37 2.62
N THR A 68 14.73 4.08 1.50
CA THR A 68 14.89 5.06 0.40
C THR A 68 13.53 5.41 -0.22
N GLN A 69 12.63 4.44 -0.36
CA GLN A 69 11.26 4.68 -0.80
C GLN A 69 10.49 5.57 0.19
N ALA A 70 10.55 5.29 1.50
CA ALA A 70 9.86 6.06 2.54
C ALA A 70 10.28 7.52 2.54
N LEU A 71 11.58 7.78 2.39
CA LEU A 71 12.14 9.13 2.38
C LEU A 71 11.85 9.91 1.10
N LEU A 72 11.88 9.25 -0.04
CA LEU A 72 11.86 9.92 -1.34
C LEU A 72 10.49 10.01 -2.01
N GLN A 73 9.49 9.20 -1.62
CA GLN A 73 8.21 9.20 -2.30
C GLN A 73 7.45 10.54 -2.19
N ILE A 74 7.54 11.25 -1.05
CA ILE A 74 6.92 12.56 -0.88
C ILE A 74 7.65 13.62 -1.72
N PRO A 75 9.00 13.75 -1.66
CA PRO A 75 9.76 14.59 -2.58
C PRO A 75 9.46 14.33 -4.06
N TYR A 76 9.39 13.06 -4.49
CA TYR A 76 9.01 12.72 -5.87
C TYR A 76 7.61 13.21 -6.23
N GLY A 77 6.65 13.04 -5.33
CA GLY A 77 5.29 13.58 -5.49
C GLY A 77 5.32 15.08 -5.76
N MET A 78 5.99 15.84 -4.88
CA MET A 78 6.12 17.30 -4.98
C MET A 78 6.87 17.74 -6.26
N LEU A 79 7.96 17.08 -6.61
CA LEU A 79 8.70 17.39 -7.83
C LEU A 79 7.87 17.11 -9.08
N SER A 80 6.99 16.11 -9.03
CA SER A 80 6.12 15.78 -10.14
C SER A 80 5.03 16.83 -10.41
N ASP A 81 4.69 17.64 -9.41
CA ASP A 81 3.80 18.80 -9.60
C ASP A 81 4.49 19.91 -10.41
N ARG A 82 5.82 20.04 -10.27
CA ARG A 82 6.61 21.07 -10.95
C ARG A 82 7.12 20.63 -12.32
N PHE A 83 7.65 19.40 -12.43
CA PHE A 83 8.31 18.89 -13.63
C PHE A 83 7.41 17.99 -14.47
N GLY A 84 6.18 17.72 -14.00
CA GLY A 84 5.21 16.86 -14.66
C GLY A 84 5.27 15.40 -14.19
N ARG A 85 4.12 14.71 -14.28
CA ARG A 85 3.96 13.34 -13.80
C ARG A 85 4.82 12.33 -14.56
N LYS A 86 4.67 12.30 -15.90
CA LYS A 86 5.37 11.32 -16.74
C LYS A 86 6.91 11.43 -16.68
N PRO A 87 7.53 12.64 -16.74
CA PRO A 87 8.97 12.77 -16.57
C PRO A 87 9.48 12.21 -15.25
N MET A 88 8.78 12.49 -14.13
CA MET A 88 9.17 11.97 -12.82
C MET A 88 9.02 10.45 -12.71
N ILE A 89 7.96 9.87 -13.29
CA ILE A 89 7.80 8.41 -13.37
C ILE A 89 8.93 7.81 -14.22
N THR A 90 9.29 8.45 -15.32
CA THR A 90 10.38 7.99 -16.20
C THR A 90 11.71 7.94 -15.45
N ILE A 91 12.08 9.04 -14.77
CA ILE A 91 13.31 9.10 -13.97
C ILE A 91 13.30 8.00 -12.91
N GLY A 92 12.21 7.84 -12.17
CA GLY A 92 12.11 6.85 -11.13
C GLY A 92 12.20 5.40 -11.64
N LEU A 93 11.57 5.08 -12.78
CA LEU A 93 11.67 3.75 -13.40
C LEU A 93 13.08 3.47 -13.94
N LEU A 94 13.78 4.48 -14.49
CA LEU A 94 15.18 4.34 -14.92
C LEU A 94 16.11 4.13 -13.73
N VAL A 95 15.93 4.86 -12.63
CA VAL A 95 16.69 4.67 -11.38
C VAL A 95 16.42 3.27 -10.81
N PHE A 96 15.17 2.82 -10.82
CA PHE A 96 14.81 1.47 -10.38
C PHE A 96 15.46 0.39 -11.27
N ALA A 97 15.47 0.55 -12.59
CA ALA A 97 16.13 -0.36 -13.51
C ALA A 97 17.64 -0.39 -13.31
N ALA A 98 18.28 0.77 -13.15
CA ALA A 98 19.71 0.88 -12.88
C ALA A 98 20.10 0.19 -11.56
N GLY A 99 19.33 0.40 -10.49
CA GLY A 99 19.51 -0.31 -9.22
C GLY A 99 19.34 -1.82 -9.35
N SER A 100 18.40 -2.26 -10.20
CA SER A 100 18.19 -3.68 -10.49
C SER A 100 19.39 -4.29 -11.21
N LEU A 101 19.96 -3.59 -12.21
CA LEU A 101 21.15 -4.07 -12.93
C LEU A 101 22.39 -4.10 -12.01
N LEU A 102 22.55 -3.09 -11.15
CA LEU A 102 23.63 -3.08 -10.16
C LEU A 102 23.53 -4.27 -9.20
N ALA A 103 22.32 -4.57 -8.70
CA ALA A 103 22.09 -5.74 -7.85
C ALA A 103 22.25 -7.09 -8.60
N ALA A 104 22.04 -7.10 -9.92
CA ALA A 104 22.25 -8.29 -10.75
C ALA A 104 23.74 -8.64 -10.92
N ASP A 105 24.61 -7.64 -10.97
CA ASP A 105 26.06 -7.78 -11.12
C ASP A 105 26.80 -7.84 -9.77
N ALA A 106 26.08 -7.94 -8.67
CA ALA A 106 26.62 -7.91 -7.31
C ALA A 106 27.47 -9.16 -7.00
N ASN A 107 28.66 -8.95 -6.46
CA ASN A 107 29.53 -9.99 -5.92
C ASN A 107 29.56 -9.97 -4.38
N THR A 108 29.36 -8.80 -3.80
CA THR A 108 29.32 -8.61 -2.35
C THR A 108 27.91 -8.26 -1.88
N ILE A 109 27.62 -8.51 -0.61
CA ILE A 109 26.36 -8.11 0.00
C ILE A 109 26.14 -6.57 -0.05
N TYR A 110 27.24 -5.81 -0.02
CA TYR A 110 27.20 -4.34 -0.09
C TYR A 110 26.73 -3.85 -1.47
N ASP A 111 27.13 -4.52 -2.56
CA ASP A 111 26.66 -4.21 -3.91
C ASP A 111 25.15 -4.41 -4.02
N VAL A 112 24.64 -5.50 -3.43
CA VAL A 112 23.18 -5.75 -3.35
C VAL A 112 22.49 -4.63 -2.56
N ILE A 113 23.03 -4.25 -1.39
CA ILE A 113 22.46 -3.18 -0.55
C ILE A 113 22.39 -1.87 -1.33
N ILE A 114 23.47 -1.48 -2.05
CA ILE A 114 23.50 -0.26 -2.86
C ILE A 114 22.50 -0.35 -4.01
N GLY A 115 22.48 -1.48 -4.73
CA GLY A 115 21.49 -1.71 -5.80
C GLY A 115 20.04 -1.61 -5.31
N ARG A 116 19.75 -2.20 -4.15
CA ARG A 116 18.43 -2.15 -3.50
C ARG A 116 18.07 -0.74 -3.01
N ALA A 117 19.04 0.00 -2.44
CA ALA A 117 18.85 1.40 -2.07
C ALA A 117 18.53 2.26 -3.30
N LEU A 118 19.22 2.04 -4.40
CA LEU A 118 18.97 2.73 -5.67
C LEU A 118 17.60 2.35 -6.25
N GLN A 119 17.20 1.06 -6.22
CA GLN A 119 15.86 0.65 -6.61
C GLN A 119 14.78 1.42 -5.83
N GLY A 120 14.89 1.50 -4.50
CA GLY A 120 13.94 2.23 -3.66
C GLY A 120 13.95 3.74 -3.91
N SER A 121 15.09 4.30 -4.34
CA SER A 121 15.20 5.71 -4.72
C SER A 121 14.39 6.07 -5.96
N GLY A 122 13.98 5.09 -6.78
CA GLY A 122 12.99 5.27 -7.84
C GLY A 122 11.55 5.38 -7.32
N ALA A 123 11.29 6.28 -6.39
CA ALA A 123 10.09 6.37 -5.55
C ALA A 123 8.84 6.91 -6.27
N VAL A 124 8.38 6.24 -7.33
CA VAL A 124 7.26 6.72 -8.19
C VAL A 124 5.85 6.41 -7.68
N ALA A 125 5.70 5.70 -6.55
CA ALA A 125 4.39 5.27 -6.06
C ALA A 125 3.40 6.44 -5.88
N ALA A 126 3.83 7.50 -5.20
CA ALA A 126 3.00 8.69 -4.99
C ALA A 126 2.68 9.41 -6.32
N VAL A 127 3.64 9.45 -7.26
CA VAL A 127 3.46 10.08 -8.58
C VAL A 127 2.45 9.32 -9.44
N LEU A 128 2.48 7.97 -9.41
CA LEU A 128 1.50 7.13 -10.11
C LEU A 128 0.09 7.34 -9.58
N MET A 129 -0.07 7.46 -8.25
CA MET A 129 -1.37 7.74 -7.64
C MET A 129 -1.86 9.16 -7.97
N ALA A 130 -0.96 10.15 -8.01
CA ALA A 130 -1.30 11.49 -8.46
C ALA A 130 -1.72 11.51 -9.93
N LEU A 131 -1.01 10.80 -10.82
CA LEU A 131 -1.40 10.68 -12.23
C LEU A 131 -2.74 9.95 -12.41
N ALA A 132 -3.03 8.94 -11.58
CA ALA A 132 -4.33 8.29 -11.57
C ALA A 132 -5.45 9.25 -11.19
N ALA A 133 -5.21 10.16 -10.24
CA ALA A 133 -6.15 11.21 -9.87
C ALA A 133 -6.37 12.21 -11.00
N ASP A 134 -5.28 12.66 -11.68
CA ASP A 134 -5.33 13.60 -12.81
C ASP A 134 -6.09 13.02 -14.02
N LEU A 135 -6.11 11.69 -14.19
CA LEU A 135 -6.74 10.97 -15.30
C LEU A 135 -8.13 10.41 -14.98
N SER A 136 -8.65 10.62 -13.77
CA SER A 136 -9.96 10.13 -13.34
C SER A 136 -10.87 11.28 -12.91
N ARG A 137 -12.16 11.15 -13.22
CA ARG A 137 -13.20 12.04 -12.66
C ARG A 137 -13.25 11.87 -11.14
N GLU A 138 -13.64 12.90 -10.41
CA GLU A 138 -13.72 12.91 -8.95
C GLU A 138 -14.53 11.72 -8.40
N GLU A 139 -15.66 11.41 -9.05
CA GLU A 139 -16.57 10.32 -8.69
C GLU A 139 -15.92 8.92 -8.83
N HIS A 140 -14.96 8.78 -9.76
CA HIS A 140 -14.29 7.52 -10.07
C HIS A 140 -12.91 7.37 -9.44
N ARG A 141 -12.36 8.44 -8.84
CA ARG A 141 -11.00 8.49 -8.30
C ARG A 141 -10.74 7.41 -7.25
N LEU A 142 -11.67 7.27 -6.28
CA LEU A 142 -11.54 6.23 -5.25
C LEU A 142 -11.55 4.82 -5.84
N LYS A 143 -12.42 4.59 -6.84
CA LYS A 143 -12.51 3.31 -7.55
C LYS A 143 -11.24 3.00 -8.35
N MET A 144 -10.66 4.03 -8.99
CA MET A 144 -9.38 3.93 -9.70
C MET A 144 -8.24 3.53 -8.77
N MET A 145 -8.11 4.21 -7.62
CA MET A 145 -7.09 3.90 -6.61
C MET A 145 -7.28 2.51 -6.00
N GLY A 146 -8.53 2.11 -5.75
CA GLY A 146 -8.85 0.77 -5.31
C GLY A 146 -8.43 -0.31 -6.31
N PHE A 147 -8.63 -0.07 -7.59
CA PHE A 147 -8.21 -0.97 -8.67
C PHE A 147 -6.68 -1.13 -8.73
N ILE A 148 -5.93 -0.02 -8.58
CA ILE A 148 -4.47 -0.05 -8.46
C ILE A 148 -4.06 -0.83 -7.20
N GLY A 149 -4.71 -0.60 -6.06
CA GLY A 149 -4.44 -1.30 -4.81
C GLY A 149 -4.62 -2.83 -4.94
N VAL A 150 -5.69 -3.28 -5.59
CA VAL A 150 -5.91 -4.72 -5.86
C VAL A 150 -4.79 -5.31 -6.72
N SER A 151 -4.28 -4.56 -7.71
CA SER A 151 -3.18 -5.02 -8.55
C SER A 151 -1.88 -5.26 -7.78
N ILE A 152 -1.65 -4.55 -6.67
CA ILE A 152 -0.50 -4.77 -5.77
C ILE A 152 -0.61 -6.13 -5.08
N GLY A 153 -1.79 -6.47 -4.56
CA GLY A 153 -2.04 -7.77 -3.94
C GLY A 153 -1.81 -8.93 -4.91
N PHE A 154 -2.27 -8.80 -6.16
CA PHE A 154 -1.99 -9.78 -7.22
C PHE A 154 -0.49 -9.87 -7.54
N ALA A 155 0.21 -8.74 -7.63
CA ALA A 155 1.65 -8.72 -7.85
C ALA A 155 2.42 -9.43 -6.71
N PHE A 156 2.00 -9.25 -5.47
CA PHE A 156 2.59 -9.94 -4.32
C PHE A 156 2.39 -11.47 -4.43
N ALA A 157 1.16 -11.93 -4.70
CA ALA A 157 0.88 -13.36 -4.86
C ALA A 157 1.68 -13.99 -6.01
N ILE A 158 1.76 -13.31 -7.16
CA ILE A 158 2.57 -13.76 -8.29
C ILE A 158 4.06 -13.79 -7.92
N ALA A 159 4.55 -12.79 -7.21
CA ALA A 159 5.96 -12.70 -6.81
C ALA A 159 6.40 -13.86 -5.92
N MET A 160 5.53 -14.29 -4.99
CA MET A 160 5.82 -15.42 -4.10
C MET A 160 5.97 -16.75 -4.86
N VAL A 161 5.33 -16.88 -6.01
CA VAL A 161 5.46 -18.05 -6.91
C VAL A 161 6.61 -17.84 -7.90
N ALA A 162 6.65 -16.67 -8.53
CA ALA A 162 7.64 -16.37 -9.57
C ALA A 162 9.07 -16.28 -9.01
N GLY A 163 9.25 -15.79 -7.79
CA GLY A 163 10.57 -15.67 -7.15
C GLY A 163 11.33 -17.00 -7.10
N PRO A 164 10.81 -18.05 -6.43
CA PRO A 164 11.44 -19.36 -6.40
C PRO A 164 11.65 -19.98 -7.77
N VAL A 165 10.66 -19.86 -8.68
CA VAL A 165 10.74 -20.43 -10.04
C VAL A 165 11.84 -19.74 -10.85
N LEU A 166 11.87 -18.41 -10.88
CA LEU A 166 12.89 -17.65 -11.59
C LEU A 166 14.29 -17.87 -11.01
N ASN A 167 14.38 -17.96 -9.69
CA ASN A 167 15.64 -18.24 -9.03
C ASN A 167 16.19 -19.64 -9.42
N GLN A 168 15.33 -20.64 -9.56
CA GLN A 168 15.74 -21.96 -9.98
C GLN A 168 16.32 -21.96 -11.41
N ILE A 169 15.78 -21.12 -12.32
CA ILE A 169 16.16 -21.10 -13.73
C ILE A 169 17.35 -20.17 -13.97
N PHE A 170 17.36 -19.00 -13.35
CA PHE A 170 18.28 -17.89 -13.66
C PHE A 170 19.11 -17.42 -12.47
N GLY A 171 18.93 -18.00 -11.26
CA GLY A 171 19.57 -17.53 -10.03
C GLY A 171 19.06 -16.17 -9.55
N LEU A 172 19.64 -15.65 -8.47
CA LEU A 172 19.29 -14.34 -7.90
C LEU A 172 19.55 -13.20 -8.88
N SER A 173 20.69 -13.21 -9.58
CA SER A 173 21.01 -12.23 -10.64
C SER A 173 19.92 -12.17 -11.69
N GLY A 174 19.37 -13.33 -12.09
CA GLY A 174 18.27 -13.41 -13.04
C GLY A 174 16.99 -12.72 -12.56
N ILE A 175 16.66 -12.80 -11.26
CA ILE A 175 15.51 -12.08 -10.69
C ILE A 175 15.69 -10.57 -10.85
N PHE A 176 16.90 -10.06 -10.57
CA PHE A 176 17.21 -8.64 -10.72
C PHE A 176 17.20 -8.21 -12.21
N ILE A 177 17.71 -9.03 -13.12
CA ILE A 177 17.63 -8.77 -14.57
C ILE A 177 16.17 -8.72 -15.04
N VAL A 178 15.34 -9.68 -14.66
CA VAL A 178 13.91 -9.69 -14.97
C VAL A 178 13.24 -8.43 -14.41
N THR A 179 13.60 -8.02 -13.19
CA THR A 179 13.09 -6.78 -12.58
C THR A 179 13.46 -5.54 -13.40
N ALA A 180 14.69 -5.46 -13.92
CA ALA A 180 15.12 -4.37 -14.80
C ALA A 180 14.32 -4.37 -16.12
N ILE A 181 14.15 -5.53 -16.74
CA ILE A 181 13.35 -5.69 -17.98
C ILE A 181 11.90 -5.25 -17.74
N LEU A 182 11.30 -5.65 -16.62
CA LEU A 182 9.95 -5.25 -16.24
C LEU A 182 9.84 -3.73 -16.05
N ALA A 183 10.86 -3.08 -15.48
CA ALA A 183 10.88 -1.63 -15.36
C ALA A 183 10.94 -0.92 -16.73
N LEU A 184 11.74 -1.43 -17.66
CA LEU A 184 11.78 -0.93 -19.03
C LEU A 184 10.46 -1.17 -19.77
N PHE A 185 9.81 -2.30 -19.55
CA PHE A 185 8.48 -2.58 -20.06
C PHE A 185 7.44 -1.60 -19.50
N ALA A 186 7.52 -1.27 -18.21
CA ALA A 186 6.68 -0.23 -17.61
C ALA A 186 6.87 1.14 -18.27
N LEU A 187 8.10 1.49 -18.71
CA LEU A 187 8.35 2.71 -19.48
C LEU A 187 7.64 2.68 -20.84
N ILE A 188 7.66 1.56 -21.54
CA ILE A 188 6.92 1.41 -22.80
C ILE A 188 5.43 1.62 -22.57
N ILE A 189 4.86 1.01 -21.53
CA ILE A 189 3.45 1.21 -21.14
C ILE A 189 3.17 2.69 -20.86
N LEU A 190 4.06 3.37 -20.12
CA LEU A 190 3.90 4.78 -19.75
C LEU A 190 3.76 5.69 -20.98
N PHE A 191 4.57 5.46 -22.01
CA PHE A 191 4.56 6.33 -23.20
C PHE A 191 3.52 5.93 -24.23
N VAL A 192 3.24 4.64 -24.40
CA VAL A 192 2.33 4.12 -25.45
C VAL A 192 0.87 4.12 -24.97
N TRP A 193 0.61 3.69 -23.73
CA TRP A 193 -0.75 3.45 -23.27
C TRP A 193 -1.27 4.45 -22.24
N VAL A 194 -0.42 5.05 -21.41
CA VAL A 194 -0.91 6.04 -20.44
C VAL A 194 -1.29 7.34 -21.16
N PRO A 195 -2.54 7.82 -21.04
CA PRO A 195 -2.95 9.11 -21.60
C PRO A 195 -2.14 10.26 -21.01
N ASN A 196 -2.06 11.38 -21.74
CA ASN A 196 -1.54 12.62 -21.16
C ASN A 196 -2.66 13.33 -20.42
N PRO A 197 -2.45 13.77 -19.16
CA PRO A 197 -3.42 14.61 -18.49
C PRO A 197 -3.52 15.96 -19.25
N LYS A 198 -4.73 16.49 -19.38
CA LYS A 198 -4.95 17.81 -20.00
C LYS A 198 -4.36 18.93 -19.13
N GLU A 199 -4.50 18.77 -17.83
CA GLU A 199 -3.97 19.65 -16.79
C GLU A 199 -3.48 18.80 -15.63
N SER A 200 -2.40 19.21 -14.96
CA SER A 200 -1.95 18.61 -13.71
C SER A 200 -2.37 19.53 -12.57
N ILE A 201 -3.37 19.09 -11.81
CA ILE A 201 -3.94 19.88 -10.71
C ILE A 201 -3.51 19.23 -9.38
N PHE A 202 -3.23 20.06 -8.38
CA PHE A 202 -2.97 19.57 -7.04
C PHE A 202 -4.28 19.09 -6.38
N HIS A 203 -4.33 17.81 -6.03
CA HIS A 203 -5.51 17.19 -5.40
C HIS A 203 -5.24 16.91 -3.92
N ARG A 204 -5.80 17.72 -3.01
CA ARG A 204 -5.63 17.56 -1.56
C ARG A 204 -6.13 16.23 -0.99
N ASP A 205 -7.08 15.62 -1.62
CA ASP A 205 -7.63 14.32 -1.24
C ASP A 205 -6.72 13.14 -1.60
N THR A 206 -5.73 13.35 -2.48
CA THR A 206 -4.86 12.29 -3.00
C THR A 206 -3.37 12.57 -2.89
N GLN A 207 -2.97 13.84 -2.73
CA GLN A 207 -1.58 14.27 -2.70
C GLN A 207 -1.17 14.80 -1.33
N ALA A 208 0.08 14.53 -0.95
CA ALA A 208 0.63 14.99 0.33
C ALA A 208 0.97 16.49 0.25
N ASN A 209 0.50 17.25 1.25
CA ASN A 209 0.86 18.65 1.45
C ASN A 209 1.72 18.80 2.71
N PRO A 210 3.00 19.19 2.60
CA PRO A 210 3.89 19.32 3.74
C PRO A 210 3.41 20.29 4.82
N THR A 211 2.64 21.32 4.45
CA THR A 211 2.09 22.29 5.42
C THR A 211 1.10 21.64 6.38
N LEU A 212 0.49 20.52 5.98
CA LEU A 212 -0.48 19.77 6.79
C LEU A 212 0.15 18.64 7.62
N PHE A 213 1.44 18.35 7.48
CA PHE A 213 2.11 17.25 8.21
C PHE A 213 1.98 17.40 9.71
N LYS A 214 2.22 18.61 10.22
CA LYS A 214 2.09 18.88 11.67
C LYS A 214 0.69 18.57 12.19
N ALA A 215 -0.33 18.88 11.42
CA ALA A 215 -1.72 18.65 11.80
C ALA A 215 -2.10 17.15 11.73
N VAL A 216 -1.54 16.39 10.79
CA VAL A 216 -1.73 14.92 10.71
C VAL A 216 -0.97 14.23 11.83
N LEU A 217 0.28 14.64 12.13
CA LEU A 217 1.08 14.15 13.26
C LEU A 217 0.46 14.46 14.63
N ALA A 218 -0.36 15.48 14.72
CA ALA A 218 -1.09 15.79 15.97
C ALA A 218 -2.32 14.90 16.18
N ASP A 219 -2.80 14.20 15.12
CA ASP A 219 -3.95 13.30 15.22
C ASP A 219 -3.54 11.91 15.71
N THR A 220 -3.80 11.65 16.97
CA THR A 220 -3.47 10.38 17.62
C THR A 220 -4.16 9.17 17.00
N GLN A 221 -5.30 9.33 16.32
CA GLN A 221 -5.98 8.21 15.66
C GLN A 221 -5.27 7.84 14.35
N LEU A 222 -4.82 8.83 13.59
CA LEU A 222 -4.02 8.60 12.39
C LEU A 222 -2.66 7.99 12.74
N LEU A 223 -1.97 8.51 13.78
CA LEU A 223 -0.71 7.94 14.25
C LEU A 223 -0.81 6.46 14.66
N ARG A 224 -1.94 6.05 15.24
CA ARG A 224 -2.18 4.62 15.56
C ARG A 224 -2.28 3.74 14.31
N LEU A 225 -2.87 4.27 13.23
CA LEU A 225 -2.97 3.58 11.96
C LEU A 225 -1.62 3.55 11.23
N ASP A 226 -0.86 4.65 11.29
CA ASP A 226 0.51 4.73 10.76
C ASP A 226 1.46 3.77 11.48
N PHE A 227 1.36 3.69 12.82
CA PHE A 227 2.07 2.69 13.61
C PHE A 227 1.62 1.27 13.23
N GLY A 228 0.33 1.08 13.00
CA GLY A 228 -0.23 -0.22 12.59
C GLY A 228 0.35 -0.74 11.30
N ILE A 229 0.38 0.09 10.24
CA ILE A 229 0.96 -0.33 8.95
C ILE A 229 2.47 -0.52 9.05
N LEU A 230 3.17 0.28 9.88
CA LEU A 230 4.59 0.11 10.15
C LEU A 230 4.85 -1.27 10.77
N ILE A 231 4.11 -1.65 11.81
CA ILE A 231 4.26 -2.97 12.46
C ILE A 231 3.87 -4.11 11.50
N LEU A 232 2.78 -3.96 10.74
CA LEU A 232 2.35 -4.98 9.78
C LEU A 232 3.44 -5.33 8.77
N HIS A 233 4.09 -4.31 8.19
CA HIS A 233 5.17 -4.52 7.22
C HIS A 233 6.50 -4.88 7.86
N MET A 234 6.75 -4.43 9.09
CA MET A 234 7.89 -4.88 9.89
C MET A 234 7.81 -6.38 10.14
N VAL A 235 6.66 -6.88 10.57
CA VAL A 235 6.42 -8.32 10.79
C VAL A 235 6.57 -9.09 9.49
N LEU A 236 5.94 -8.65 8.38
CA LEU A 236 6.08 -9.32 7.09
C LEU A 236 7.54 -9.49 6.68
N MET A 237 8.31 -8.39 6.71
CA MET A 237 9.72 -8.41 6.27
C MET A 237 10.59 -9.24 7.21
N ALA A 238 10.42 -9.13 8.53
CA ALA A 238 11.16 -9.93 9.50
C ALA A 238 10.87 -11.43 9.33
N THR A 239 9.61 -11.80 9.15
CA THR A 239 9.20 -13.19 8.91
C THR A 239 9.85 -13.73 7.62
N PHE A 240 9.92 -12.94 6.55
CA PHE A 240 10.56 -13.38 5.29
C PHE A 240 12.10 -13.38 5.34
N VAL A 241 12.74 -12.76 6.32
CA VAL A 241 14.18 -12.97 6.59
C VAL A 241 14.44 -14.41 7.06
N THR A 242 13.50 -15.05 7.73
CA THR A 242 13.72 -16.32 8.43
C THR A 242 12.86 -17.48 7.90
N PHE A 243 11.61 -17.27 7.53
CA PHE A 243 10.68 -18.33 7.18
C PHE A 243 11.13 -19.22 6.00
N PRO A 244 11.73 -18.69 4.91
CA PRO A 244 12.28 -19.52 3.84
C PRO A 244 13.39 -20.46 4.33
N LEU A 245 14.21 -20.01 5.29
CA LEU A 245 15.26 -20.82 5.91
C LEU A 245 14.68 -21.96 6.75
N VAL A 246 13.63 -21.69 7.52
CA VAL A 246 12.91 -22.70 8.32
C VAL A 246 12.28 -23.75 7.40
N LEU A 247 11.66 -23.34 6.29
CA LEU A 247 11.10 -24.26 5.30
C LEU A 247 12.16 -25.20 4.73
N GLN A 248 13.34 -24.67 4.39
CA GLN A 248 14.42 -25.47 3.81
C GLN A 248 15.13 -26.34 4.84
N ASN A 249 15.55 -25.75 5.97
CA ASN A 249 16.48 -26.40 6.90
C ASN A 249 15.76 -27.28 7.93
N GLU A 250 14.54 -26.92 8.33
CA GLU A 250 13.80 -27.61 9.37
C GLU A 250 12.67 -28.49 8.80
N ALA A 251 11.91 -27.98 7.81
CA ALA A 251 10.84 -28.76 7.18
C ALA A 251 11.34 -29.63 5.99
N GLY A 252 12.58 -29.45 5.56
CA GLY A 252 13.18 -30.22 4.46
C GLY A 252 12.60 -29.91 3.09
N LEU A 253 11.88 -28.78 2.91
CA LEU A 253 11.31 -28.40 1.63
C LEU A 253 12.37 -27.66 0.79
N ALA A 254 12.75 -28.25 -0.33
CA ALA A 254 13.71 -27.62 -1.25
C ALA A 254 13.24 -26.24 -1.70
N SER A 255 14.15 -25.27 -1.84
CA SER A 255 13.83 -23.90 -2.25
C SER A 255 13.05 -23.82 -3.57
N ALA A 256 13.34 -24.72 -4.50
CA ALA A 256 12.63 -24.86 -5.77
C ALA A 256 11.14 -25.22 -5.62
N ASP A 257 10.77 -25.80 -4.49
CA ASP A 257 9.41 -26.29 -4.21
C ASP A 257 8.62 -25.34 -3.28
N HIS A 258 9.23 -24.26 -2.76
CA HIS A 258 8.56 -23.31 -1.87
C HIS A 258 7.29 -22.72 -2.48
N TRP A 259 7.25 -22.51 -3.80
CA TRP A 259 6.05 -22.04 -4.50
C TRP A 259 4.84 -22.97 -4.35
N LYS A 260 5.07 -24.30 -4.18
CA LYS A 260 4.02 -25.31 -3.97
C LYS A 260 3.32 -25.12 -2.62
N LEU A 261 4.01 -24.50 -1.65
CA LEU A 261 3.44 -24.12 -0.36
C LEU A 261 2.82 -22.72 -0.47
N TYR A 262 3.52 -21.74 -1.04
CA TYR A 262 3.03 -20.36 -1.06
C TYR A 262 1.74 -20.20 -1.86
N LEU A 263 1.62 -20.82 -3.03
CA LEU A 263 0.44 -20.67 -3.89
C LEU A 263 -0.87 -21.09 -3.19
N PRO A 264 -1.02 -22.31 -2.66
CA PRO A 264 -2.25 -22.69 -1.96
C PRO A 264 -2.46 -21.89 -0.67
N VAL A 265 -1.40 -21.52 0.06
CA VAL A 265 -1.51 -20.63 1.23
C VAL A 265 -2.16 -19.30 0.84
N PHE A 266 -1.70 -18.64 -0.22
CA PHE A 266 -2.28 -17.38 -0.67
C PHE A 266 -3.73 -17.53 -1.16
N LEU A 267 -4.03 -18.54 -1.94
CA LEU A 267 -5.39 -18.77 -2.45
C LEU A 267 -6.38 -19.00 -1.29
N LEU A 268 -6.00 -19.81 -0.32
CA LEU A 268 -6.83 -20.07 0.87
C LEU A 268 -6.97 -18.82 1.74
N SER A 269 -5.87 -18.08 1.95
CA SER A 269 -5.88 -16.86 2.78
C SER A 269 -6.79 -15.76 2.21
N VAL A 270 -6.77 -15.57 0.89
CA VAL A 270 -7.68 -14.63 0.21
C VAL A 270 -9.13 -15.10 0.35
N GLY A 271 -9.40 -16.41 0.17
CA GLY A 271 -10.73 -16.98 0.37
C GLY A 271 -11.28 -16.76 1.79
N ILE A 272 -10.41 -16.89 2.80
CA ILE A 272 -10.77 -16.63 4.20
C ILE A 272 -10.96 -15.14 4.48
N MET A 273 -10.12 -14.26 3.92
CA MET A 273 -10.17 -12.81 4.13
C MET A 273 -11.50 -12.19 3.65
N VAL A 274 -11.99 -12.57 2.45
CA VAL A 274 -13.12 -11.92 1.78
C VAL A 274 -14.39 -11.86 2.63
N PRO A 275 -14.88 -12.95 3.25
CA PRO A 275 -16.04 -12.90 4.13
C PRO A 275 -15.90 -11.92 5.29
N PHE A 276 -14.69 -11.83 5.89
CA PHE A 276 -14.45 -10.91 7.01
C PHE A 276 -14.47 -9.45 6.58
N ILE A 277 -13.95 -9.11 5.39
CA ILE A 277 -14.08 -7.74 4.83
C ILE A 277 -15.55 -7.39 4.62
N ILE A 278 -16.33 -8.30 4.02
CA ILE A 278 -17.74 -8.08 3.79
C ILE A 278 -18.49 -7.86 5.12
N ILE A 279 -18.22 -8.68 6.13
CA ILE A 279 -18.84 -8.53 7.46
C ILE A 279 -18.40 -7.22 8.13
N ALA A 280 -17.13 -6.83 8.00
CA ALA A 280 -16.59 -5.59 8.57
C ALA A 280 -17.35 -4.36 8.05
N GLU A 281 -17.60 -4.30 6.74
CA GLU A 281 -18.29 -3.18 6.09
C GLU A 281 -19.83 -3.26 6.28
N THR A 282 -20.45 -4.39 5.98
CA THR A 282 -21.91 -4.51 5.98
C THR A 282 -22.51 -4.46 7.38
N ARG A 283 -21.85 -5.08 8.37
CA ARG A 283 -22.29 -5.09 9.76
C ARG A 283 -21.71 -3.97 10.61
N ARG A 284 -20.97 -3.03 10.00
CA ARG A 284 -20.33 -1.90 10.70
C ARG A 284 -19.43 -2.35 11.88
N ARG A 285 -18.74 -3.49 11.72
CA ARG A 285 -17.87 -4.10 12.77
C ARG A 285 -16.39 -3.99 12.45
N MET A 286 -15.98 -2.97 11.68
CA MET A 286 -14.62 -2.83 11.19
C MET A 286 -13.58 -2.84 12.31
N LYS A 287 -13.77 -2.08 13.41
CA LYS A 287 -12.83 -2.07 14.54
C LYS A 287 -12.68 -3.46 15.18
N GLN A 288 -13.79 -4.18 15.40
CA GLN A 288 -13.75 -5.49 16.07
C GLN A 288 -12.98 -6.51 15.24
N ILE A 289 -13.26 -6.54 13.92
CA ILE A 289 -12.59 -7.45 12.98
C ILE A 289 -11.13 -7.07 12.83
N PHE A 290 -10.81 -5.77 12.76
CA PHE A 290 -9.45 -5.25 12.69
C PHE A 290 -8.62 -5.65 13.91
N VAL A 291 -9.11 -5.41 15.13
CA VAL A 291 -8.45 -5.79 16.38
C VAL A 291 -8.32 -7.31 16.50
N GLY A 292 -9.36 -8.05 16.11
CA GLY A 292 -9.33 -9.51 16.05
C GLY A 292 -8.25 -10.05 15.11
N ALA A 293 -8.10 -9.44 13.94
CA ALA A 293 -7.09 -9.84 12.96
C ALA A 293 -5.65 -9.60 13.48
N ILE A 294 -5.40 -8.50 14.21
CA ILE A 294 -4.09 -8.28 14.87
C ILE A 294 -3.83 -9.41 15.88
N GLY A 295 -4.83 -9.77 16.70
CA GLY A 295 -4.71 -10.88 17.63
C GLY A 295 -4.43 -12.22 16.95
N VAL A 296 -5.11 -12.51 15.85
CA VAL A 296 -4.86 -13.73 15.03
C VAL A 296 -3.45 -13.73 14.45
N LEU A 297 -2.96 -12.60 13.96
CA LEU A 297 -1.60 -12.46 13.45
C LEU A 297 -0.56 -12.69 14.57
N ALA A 298 -0.80 -12.15 15.77
CA ALA A 298 0.05 -12.40 16.95
C ALA A 298 0.08 -13.87 17.34
N VAL A 299 -1.07 -14.55 17.30
CA VAL A 299 -1.15 -16.01 17.55
C VAL A 299 -0.38 -16.79 16.49
N ALA A 300 -0.43 -16.38 15.22
CA ALA A 300 0.34 -17.04 14.16
C ALA A 300 1.85 -16.93 14.41
N GLU A 301 2.37 -15.77 14.79
CA GLU A 301 3.79 -15.57 15.13
C GLU A 301 4.21 -16.36 16.39
N LEU A 302 3.36 -16.36 17.43
CA LEU A 302 3.59 -17.19 18.62
C LEU A 302 3.56 -18.69 18.29
N ASN A 303 2.73 -19.09 17.34
CA ASN A 303 2.68 -20.47 16.89
C ASN A 303 3.97 -20.86 16.13
N LEU A 304 4.57 -19.95 15.34
CA LEU A 304 5.89 -20.15 14.74
C LEU A 304 6.99 -20.22 15.80
N PHE A 305 6.88 -19.44 16.88
CA PHE A 305 7.85 -19.46 17.98
C PHE A 305 7.85 -20.78 18.75
N PHE A 306 6.66 -21.32 19.11
CA PHE A 306 6.53 -22.55 19.90
C PHE A 306 6.39 -23.81 19.05
N GLY A 307 6.11 -23.68 17.77
CA GLY A 307 5.66 -24.75 16.92
C GLY A 307 6.75 -25.66 16.40
N GLY A 308 6.32 -26.74 15.76
CA GLY A 308 7.19 -27.70 15.14
C GLY A 308 7.55 -27.40 13.71
N SER A 309 8.58 -28.08 13.21
CA SER A 309 9.10 -27.95 11.84
C SER A 309 8.32 -28.76 10.79
N SER A 310 7.17 -29.36 11.15
CA SER A 310 6.34 -30.08 10.17
C SER A 310 5.82 -29.14 9.10
N ILE A 311 5.92 -29.55 7.83
CA ILE A 311 5.46 -28.76 6.68
C ILE A 311 3.96 -28.40 6.78
N TRP A 312 3.13 -29.30 7.30
CA TRP A 312 1.69 -29.05 7.48
C TRP A 312 1.42 -28.01 8.56
N HIS A 313 2.20 -28.06 9.65
CA HIS A 313 2.13 -27.04 10.71
C HIS A 313 2.50 -25.66 10.17
N LEU A 314 3.62 -25.55 9.45
CA LEU A 314 4.08 -24.30 8.85
C LEU A 314 3.09 -23.78 7.80
N ALA A 315 2.56 -24.66 6.94
CA ALA A 315 1.57 -24.30 5.93
C ALA A 315 0.28 -23.76 6.57
N LEU A 316 -0.26 -24.45 7.58
CA LEU A 316 -1.48 -24.00 8.26
C LEU A 316 -1.26 -22.67 8.99
N THR A 317 -0.12 -22.52 9.67
CA THR A 317 0.23 -21.26 10.35
C THR A 317 0.35 -20.11 9.34
N MET A 318 0.94 -20.36 8.15
CA MET A 318 1.01 -19.35 7.09
C MET A 318 -0.35 -19.02 6.49
N VAL A 319 -1.30 -19.96 6.39
CA VAL A 319 -2.69 -19.65 6.00
C VAL A 319 -3.32 -18.69 7.01
N VAL A 320 -3.15 -18.94 8.29
CA VAL A 320 -3.66 -18.06 9.36
C VAL A 320 -2.97 -16.70 9.31
N PHE A 321 -1.65 -16.67 9.18
CA PHE A 321 -0.84 -15.45 9.06
C PHE A 321 -1.32 -14.59 7.89
N PHE A 322 -1.34 -15.13 6.66
CA PHE A 322 -1.73 -14.35 5.49
C PHE A 322 -3.21 -14.00 5.44
N SER A 323 -4.09 -14.79 6.06
CA SER A 323 -5.50 -14.42 6.19
C SER A 323 -5.66 -13.15 7.04
N ALA A 324 -4.97 -13.10 8.18
CA ALA A 324 -4.95 -11.93 9.04
C ALA A 324 -4.20 -10.75 8.39
N PHE A 325 -3.03 -10.99 7.81
CA PHE A 325 -2.22 -9.99 7.13
C PHE A 325 -3.00 -9.30 6.00
N ASN A 326 -3.57 -10.07 5.06
CA ASN A 326 -4.33 -9.53 3.93
C ASN A 326 -5.56 -8.75 4.38
N LEU A 327 -6.24 -9.23 5.45
CA LEU A 327 -7.39 -8.52 6.04
C LEU A 327 -6.97 -7.16 6.63
N LEU A 328 -5.84 -7.11 7.33
CA LEU A 328 -5.28 -5.88 7.90
C LEU A 328 -4.80 -4.93 6.79
N GLU A 329 -4.11 -5.45 5.78
CA GLU A 329 -3.63 -4.68 4.62
C GLU A 329 -4.78 -4.02 3.86
N ALA A 330 -5.90 -4.72 3.67
CA ALA A 330 -7.09 -4.16 3.03
C ALA A 330 -7.86 -3.17 3.94
N SER A 331 -7.86 -3.39 5.25
CA SER A 331 -8.63 -2.59 6.21
C SER A 331 -7.95 -1.27 6.58
N LEU A 332 -6.62 -1.25 6.69
CA LEU A 332 -5.87 -0.07 7.13
C LEU A 332 -6.05 1.16 6.24
N PRO A 333 -5.91 1.08 4.89
CA PRO A 333 -6.15 2.24 4.03
C PRO A 333 -7.59 2.75 4.11
N SER A 334 -8.56 1.83 4.25
CA SER A 334 -9.96 2.19 4.46
C SER A 334 -10.16 2.96 5.76
N LEU A 335 -9.54 2.51 6.86
CA LEU A 335 -9.59 3.18 8.15
C LEU A 335 -8.94 4.57 8.09
N VAL A 336 -7.75 4.72 7.51
CA VAL A 336 -7.10 6.02 7.31
C VAL A 336 -8.01 6.96 6.52
N SER A 337 -8.59 6.49 5.42
CA SER A 337 -9.51 7.28 4.60
C SER A 337 -10.78 7.72 5.35
N LYS A 338 -11.33 6.87 6.22
CA LYS A 338 -12.53 7.17 7.01
C LYS A 338 -12.24 8.09 8.19
N MET A 339 -11.05 7.99 8.80
CA MET A 339 -10.69 8.72 10.00
C MET A 339 -10.01 10.06 9.70
N SER A 340 -9.33 10.19 8.57
CA SER A 340 -8.71 11.46 8.18
C SER A 340 -9.75 12.52 7.83
N PRO A 341 -9.56 13.80 8.20
CA PRO A 341 -10.34 14.93 7.68
C PRO A 341 -10.28 14.98 6.16
N ALA A 342 -11.34 15.46 5.51
CA ALA A 342 -11.47 15.40 4.06
C ALA A 342 -10.39 16.23 3.33
N ASP A 343 -10.00 17.39 3.91
CA ASP A 343 -8.98 18.30 3.37
C ASP A 343 -7.53 17.80 3.52
N ARG A 344 -7.29 16.76 4.34
CA ARG A 344 -5.94 16.25 4.68
C ARG A 344 -5.74 14.81 4.29
N LYS A 345 -6.69 14.20 3.62
CA LYS A 345 -6.70 12.78 3.31
C LYS A 345 -5.45 12.37 2.50
N GLY A 346 -5.07 13.15 1.47
CA GLY A 346 -3.87 12.88 0.67
C GLY A 346 -2.59 12.90 1.51
N THR A 347 -2.47 13.88 2.43
CA THR A 347 -1.33 13.96 3.36
C THR A 347 -1.30 12.77 4.32
N ALA A 348 -2.45 12.39 4.88
CA ALA A 348 -2.55 11.23 5.77
C ALA A 348 -2.17 9.92 5.03
N MET A 349 -2.63 9.74 3.79
CA MET A 349 -2.26 8.58 2.97
C MET A 349 -0.78 8.58 2.57
N GLY A 350 -0.17 9.75 2.33
CA GLY A 350 1.27 9.87 2.09
C GLY A 350 2.11 9.45 3.29
N MET A 351 1.73 9.89 4.50
CA MET A 351 2.38 9.51 5.75
C MET A 351 2.19 8.02 6.05
N TYR A 352 0.99 7.51 5.85
CA TYR A 352 0.68 6.08 5.93
C TYR A 352 1.59 5.24 5.03
N SER A 353 1.76 5.61 3.76
CA SER A 353 2.66 4.91 2.84
C SER A 353 4.12 5.02 3.24
N SER A 354 4.56 6.17 3.79
CA SER A 354 5.93 6.30 4.32
C SER A 354 6.15 5.40 5.53
N SER A 355 5.17 5.30 6.44
CA SER A 355 5.19 4.39 7.58
C SER A 355 5.23 2.93 7.15
N GLN A 356 4.49 2.56 6.10
CA GLN A 356 4.51 1.23 5.48
C GLN A 356 5.91 0.82 5.04
N PHE A 357 6.57 1.65 4.24
CA PHE A 357 7.92 1.36 3.75
C PHE A 357 8.98 1.44 4.84
N MET A 358 8.80 2.34 5.83
CA MET A 358 9.66 2.37 7.02
C MET A 358 9.53 1.07 7.83
N GLY A 359 8.32 0.53 7.95
CA GLY A 359 8.07 -0.77 8.56
C GLY A 359 8.83 -1.89 7.84
N ALA A 360 8.80 -1.91 6.51
CA ALA A 360 9.56 -2.88 5.72
C ALA A 360 11.07 -2.76 5.96
N PHE A 361 11.60 -1.54 6.06
CA PHE A 361 13.00 -1.32 6.41
C PHE A 361 13.34 -1.84 7.81
N LEU A 362 12.57 -1.44 8.82
CA LEU A 362 12.80 -1.87 10.19
C LEU A 362 12.67 -3.39 10.35
N GLY A 363 11.71 -4.00 9.64
CA GLY A 363 11.52 -5.44 9.63
C GLY A 363 12.71 -6.20 9.07
N GLY A 364 13.29 -5.72 7.98
CA GLY A 364 14.53 -6.28 7.44
C GLY A 364 15.69 -6.19 8.44
N VAL A 365 15.98 -4.97 8.94
CA VAL A 365 17.10 -4.73 9.84
C VAL A 365 16.93 -5.44 11.18
N LEU A 366 15.81 -5.24 11.85
CA LEU A 366 15.56 -5.84 13.18
C LEU A 366 15.36 -7.35 13.07
N GLY A 367 14.72 -7.83 11.99
CA GLY A 367 14.59 -9.27 11.71
C GLY A 367 15.95 -9.93 11.47
N GLY A 368 16.82 -9.30 10.67
CA GLY A 368 18.20 -9.78 10.46
C GLY A 368 19.01 -9.79 11.74
N LEU A 369 18.90 -8.74 12.56
CA LEU A 369 19.55 -8.64 13.86
C LEU A 369 19.06 -9.72 14.84
N ALA A 370 17.73 -9.86 14.96
CA ALA A 370 17.13 -10.86 15.85
C ALA A 370 17.51 -12.28 15.41
N PHE A 371 17.57 -12.54 14.10
CA PHE A 371 18.02 -13.83 13.57
C PHE A 371 19.50 -14.09 13.87
N GLU A 372 20.35 -13.08 13.79
CA GLU A 372 21.78 -13.21 14.07
C GLU A 372 22.07 -13.60 15.54
N TYR A 373 21.32 -13.03 16.50
CA TYR A 373 21.52 -13.28 17.92
C TYR A 373 20.74 -14.45 18.50
N ALA A 374 19.54 -14.73 17.98
CA ALA A 374 18.62 -15.69 18.60
C ALA A 374 17.91 -16.61 17.57
N GLY A 375 18.38 -16.66 16.33
CA GLY A 375 17.81 -17.49 15.27
C GLY A 375 16.36 -17.15 14.91
N ALA A 376 15.67 -18.11 14.31
CA ALA A 376 14.29 -17.95 13.87
C ALA A 376 13.34 -17.61 15.04
N GLN A 377 13.55 -18.24 16.19
CA GLN A 377 12.74 -18.01 17.39
C GLN A 377 12.83 -16.57 17.88
N GLY A 378 14.04 -15.95 17.83
CA GLY A 378 14.21 -14.54 18.18
C GLY A 378 13.38 -13.61 17.30
N VAL A 379 13.30 -13.89 16.00
CA VAL A 379 12.49 -13.12 15.06
C VAL A 379 11.01 -13.23 15.36
N TYR A 380 10.50 -14.46 15.54
CA TYR A 380 9.09 -14.69 15.83
C TYR A 380 8.66 -14.11 17.18
N LEU A 381 9.53 -14.16 18.20
CA LEU A 381 9.27 -13.55 19.50
C LEU A 381 9.21 -12.02 19.39
N MET A 382 10.15 -11.42 18.67
CA MET A 382 10.17 -9.97 18.40
C MET A 382 8.90 -9.53 17.68
N CYS A 383 8.49 -10.25 16.62
CA CYS A 383 7.26 -9.99 15.87
C CYS A 383 6.03 -10.10 16.77
N SER A 384 5.95 -11.16 17.58
CA SER A 384 4.86 -11.36 18.54
C SER A 384 4.74 -10.21 19.53
N PHE A 385 5.87 -9.76 20.09
CA PHE A 385 5.89 -8.62 21.01
C PHE A 385 5.40 -7.33 20.34
N ALA A 386 5.89 -7.04 19.14
CA ALA A 386 5.46 -5.87 18.38
C ALA A 386 3.95 -5.90 18.07
N LEU A 387 3.42 -7.07 17.70
CA LEU A 387 1.99 -7.27 17.47
C LEU A 387 1.15 -7.11 18.73
N LEU A 388 1.64 -7.56 19.89
CA LEU A 388 0.95 -7.35 21.16
C LEU A 388 0.89 -5.86 21.53
N VAL A 389 1.98 -5.12 21.34
CA VAL A 389 1.98 -3.66 21.52
C VAL A 389 0.97 -3.00 20.59
N TRP A 390 0.96 -3.39 19.31
CA TRP A 390 -0.03 -2.87 18.35
C TRP A 390 -1.46 -3.23 18.74
N LEU A 391 -1.71 -4.46 19.20
CA LEU A 391 -3.03 -4.92 19.65
C LEU A 391 -3.57 -4.04 20.79
N LEU A 392 -2.74 -3.71 21.79
CA LEU A 392 -3.10 -2.82 22.89
C LEU A 392 -3.45 -1.41 22.39
N LEU A 393 -2.65 -0.85 21.49
CA LEU A 393 -2.92 0.46 20.89
C LEU A 393 -4.20 0.45 20.03
N ALA A 394 -4.42 -0.59 19.23
CA ALA A 394 -5.59 -0.73 18.39
C ALA A 394 -6.88 -0.92 19.20
N TYR A 395 -6.81 -1.64 20.33
CA TYR A 395 -7.96 -1.82 21.22
C TYR A 395 -8.51 -0.48 21.74
N THR A 396 -7.63 0.48 22.04
CA THR A 396 -8.01 1.82 22.51
C THR A 396 -8.41 2.80 21.40
N MET A 397 -8.40 2.38 20.11
CA MET A 397 -8.80 3.20 18.97
C MET A 397 -10.30 3.54 19.02
N LYS A 398 -10.67 4.75 18.58
CA LYS A 398 -12.08 5.14 18.43
C LYS A 398 -12.74 4.33 17.30
N ASN A 399 -14.04 4.08 17.41
CA ASN A 399 -14.80 3.46 16.33
C ASN A 399 -14.76 4.35 15.08
N PRO A 400 -14.47 3.81 13.88
CA PRO A 400 -14.51 4.60 12.66
C PRO A 400 -15.94 5.04 12.36
N ARG A 401 -16.09 6.25 11.83
CA ARG A 401 -17.37 6.72 11.29
C ARG A 401 -17.54 6.13 9.90
N TYR A 402 -18.73 5.64 9.59
CA TYR A 402 -19.05 5.07 8.27
C TYR A 402 -19.50 6.18 7.31
N VAL A 403 -18.59 7.10 7.02
CA VAL A 403 -18.81 8.24 6.14
C VAL A 403 -17.92 8.12 4.89
N SER A 404 -18.42 8.63 3.78
CA SER A 404 -17.66 8.74 2.52
C SER A 404 -17.27 10.20 2.30
N THR A 405 -16.17 10.44 1.60
CA THR A 405 -15.81 11.78 1.15
C THR A 405 -16.62 12.11 -0.09
N TYR A 406 -17.28 13.25 -0.09
CA TYR A 406 -18.04 13.80 -1.21
C TYR A 406 -17.51 15.20 -1.51
N LEU A 407 -17.15 15.43 -2.77
CA LEU A 407 -16.66 16.73 -3.24
C LEU A 407 -17.81 17.48 -3.90
N LEU A 408 -18.06 18.73 -3.47
CA LEU A 408 -19.10 19.58 -4.02
C LEU A 408 -18.47 20.86 -4.54
N LYS A 409 -18.62 21.14 -5.84
CA LYS A 409 -18.19 22.42 -6.43
C LYS A 409 -19.18 23.50 -6.04
N ILE A 410 -18.76 24.45 -5.24
CA ILE A 410 -19.58 25.54 -4.71
C ILE A 410 -19.15 26.91 -5.24
N GLY A 411 -18.05 26.97 -6.04
CA GLY A 411 -17.44 28.19 -6.53
C GLY A 411 -16.67 28.98 -5.46
N LYS A 412 -16.00 30.03 -5.91
CA LYS A 412 -15.24 30.89 -4.99
C LYS A 412 -16.17 31.63 -4.05
N ILE A 413 -15.94 31.45 -2.76
CA ILE A 413 -16.75 32.10 -1.69
C ILE A 413 -15.87 33.06 -0.91
N GLU A 414 -16.42 34.22 -0.60
CA GLU A 414 -15.75 35.18 0.27
C GLU A 414 -15.46 34.58 1.66
N PRO A 415 -14.29 34.82 2.25
CA PRO A 415 -13.93 34.27 3.56
C PRO A 415 -14.96 34.55 4.66
N SER A 416 -15.65 35.68 4.59
CA SER A 416 -16.72 36.08 5.52
C SER A 416 -17.94 35.15 5.49
N LYS A 417 -18.22 34.49 4.36
CA LYS A 417 -19.39 33.64 4.13
C LYS A 417 -19.10 32.15 4.35
N VAL A 418 -17.83 31.76 4.55
CA VAL A 418 -17.40 30.36 4.68
C VAL A 418 -18.12 29.67 5.86
N ASN A 419 -18.13 30.28 7.03
CA ASN A 419 -18.76 29.67 8.22
C ASN A 419 -20.28 29.49 8.04
N GLN A 420 -20.94 30.42 7.37
CA GLN A 420 -22.36 30.32 7.07
C GLN A 420 -22.63 29.16 6.10
N MET A 421 -21.82 29.03 5.06
CA MET A 421 -21.94 27.96 4.08
C MET A 421 -21.64 26.59 4.72
N VAL A 422 -20.60 26.49 5.57
CA VAL A 422 -20.30 25.25 6.33
C VAL A 422 -21.52 24.84 7.18
N SER A 423 -22.11 25.79 7.92
CA SER A 423 -23.29 25.52 8.74
C SER A 423 -24.48 25.06 7.88
N ALA A 424 -24.69 25.69 6.72
CA ALA A 424 -25.75 25.30 5.78
C ALA A 424 -25.54 23.88 5.22
N LEU A 425 -24.31 23.54 4.81
CA LEU A 425 -23.98 22.22 4.29
C LEU A 425 -24.10 21.13 5.36
N VAL A 426 -23.67 21.39 6.60
CA VAL A 426 -23.79 20.44 7.71
C VAL A 426 -25.24 20.26 8.15
N SER A 427 -26.13 21.22 7.90
CA SER A 427 -27.57 21.08 8.18
C SER A 427 -28.28 20.14 7.19
N VAL A 428 -27.67 19.80 6.04
CA VAL A 428 -28.22 18.83 5.09
C VAL A 428 -28.16 17.42 5.67
N GLN A 429 -29.26 16.71 5.61
CA GLN A 429 -29.35 15.36 6.15
C GLN A 429 -28.28 14.44 5.52
N GLY A 430 -27.54 13.73 6.38
CA GLY A 430 -26.47 12.82 5.95
C GLY A 430 -25.09 13.49 5.77
N VAL A 431 -24.96 14.79 5.95
CA VAL A 431 -23.67 15.49 6.00
C VAL A 431 -23.16 15.53 7.43
N ALA A 432 -22.03 14.86 7.69
CA ALA A 432 -21.41 14.77 9.03
C ALA A 432 -20.37 15.88 9.27
N GLU A 433 -19.69 16.33 8.20
CA GLU A 433 -18.62 17.34 8.25
C GLU A 433 -18.54 18.04 6.89
N ALA A 434 -18.27 19.35 6.91
CA ALA A 434 -18.03 20.14 5.72
C ALA A 434 -16.79 21.04 5.93
N ILE A 435 -15.86 21.02 4.99
CA ILE A 435 -14.67 21.86 4.96
C ILE A 435 -14.62 22.55 3.61
N ILE A 436 -14.60 23.90 3.62
CA ILE A 436 -14.62 24.71 2.39
C ILE A 436 -13.23 25.25 2.12
N GLN A 437 -12.77 25.05 0.87
CA GLN A 437 -11.57 25.68 0.31
C GLN A 437 -12.04 26.80 -0.61
N SER A 438 -12.07 28.04 -0.07
CA SER A 438 -12.64 29.19 -0.77
C SER A 438 -11.93 29.52 -2.07
N GLU A 439 -10.60 29.34 -2.12
CA GLU A 439 -9.78 29.61 -3.30
C GLU A 439 -10.00 28.58 -4.43
N GLU A 440 -10.22 27.32 -4.05
CA GLU A 440 -10.49 26.20 -4.98
C GLU A 440 -11.97 26.17 -5.40
N GLY A 441 -12.86 26.78 -4.63
CA GLY A 441 -14.30 26.74 -4.86
C GLY A 441 -14.93 25.37 -4.60
N ILE A 442 -14.29 24.56 -3.74
CA ILE A 442 -14.69 23.18 -3.46
C ILE A 442 -15.04 23.03 -1.97
N ALA A 443 -16.16 22.37 -1.69
CA ALA A 443 -16.49 21.87 -0.36
C ALA A 443 -16.17 20.37 -0.26
N TYR A 444 -15.32 20.01 0.70
CA TYR A 444 -14.99 18.64 1.07
C TYR A 444 -15.95 18.19 2.17
N LEU A 445 -16.81 17.24 1.86
CA LEU A 445 -17.85 16.78 2.76
C LEU A 445 -17.56 15.34 3.23
N LYS A 446 -17.86 15.06 4.51
CA LYS A 446 -18.01 13.69 5.01
C LYS A 446 -19.50 13.38 5.07
N VAL A 447 -19.94 12.39 4.31
CA VAL A 447 -21.37 12.09 4.14
C VAL A 447 -21.68 10.64 4.47
N GLU A 448 -22.84 10.39 5.07
CA GLU A 448 -23.44 9.07 5.19
C GLU A 448 -24.28 8.81 3.94
N LEU A 449 -23.74 8.10 2.95
CA LEU A 449 -24.36 7.92 1.63
C LEU A 449 -25.80 7.38 1.68
N HIS A 450 -26.13 6.55 2.67
CA HIS A 450 -27.46 5.97 2.82
C HIS A 450 -28.51 6.96 3.37
N ALA A 451 -28.06 8.00 4.05
CA ALA A 451 -28.90 9.01 4.69
C ALA A 451 -28.81 10.36 3.97
N LEU A 452 -27.99 10.47 2.92
CA LEU A 452 -27.70 11.74 2.25
C LEU A 452 -28.87 12.21 1.40
N ASP A 453 -29.38 13.41 1.71
CA ASP A 453 -30.27 14.15 0.82
C ASP A 453 -29.46 14.85 -0.28
N LYS A 454 -29.29 14.13 -1.41
CA LYS A 454 -28.52 14.63 -2.56
C LYS A 454 -29.18 15.84 -3.21
N GLU A 455 -30.51 15.91 -3.26
CA GLU A 455 -31.24 17.01 -3.89
C GLU A 455 -31.04 18.31 -3.10
N ALA A 456 -31.12 18.25 -1.78
CA ALA A 456 -30.83 19.37 -0.91
C ALA A 456 -29.36 19.82 -1.03
N LEU A 457 -28.41 18.87 -1.17
CA LEU A 457 -26.98 19.15 -1.29
C LEU A 457 -26.65 19.83 -2.63
N LEU A 458 -27.24 19.36 -3.73
CA LEU A 458 -27.00 19.89 -5.08
C LEU A 458 -27.48 21.34 -5.25
N LYS A 459 -28.37 21.85 -4.39
CA LYS A 459 -28.77 23.28 -4.39
C LYS A 459 -27.60 24.22 -4.10
N TYR A 460 -26.55 23.74 -3.47
CA TYR A 460 -25.33 24.48 -3.17
C TYR A 460 -24.24 24.31 -4.26
N SER A 461 -24.47 23.43 -5.24
CA SER A 461 -23.52 23.19 -6.33
C SER A 461 -23.67 24.26 -7.42
N ILE A 462 -22.55 24.76 -7.92
CA ILE A 462 -22.55 25.51 -9.17
C ILE A 462 -22.61 24.47 -10.29
N ASN A 463 -23.74 24.40 -11.00
CA ASN A 463 -23.82 23.68 -12.26
C ASN A 463 -22.88 24.39 -13.25
N GLU A 464 -21.93 23.63 -13.82
CA GLU A 464 -21.27 24.07 -15.04
C GLU A 464 -22.35 24.13 -16.13
N THR A 465 -22.78 25.34 -16.45
CA THR A 465 -23.58 25.64 -17.66
C THR A 465 -22.76 25.40 -18.91
#